data_b4e126434c152cc514f16d1aa5e7ff60
#
_entry.id   b4e126434c152cc514f16d1aa5e7ff60
#
_cell.length_a   1.000
_cell.length_b   1.000
_cell.length_c   1.000
_cell.angle_alpha   90.00
_cell.angle_beta   90.00
_cell.angle_gamma   90.00
#
_symmetry.space_group_name_H-M   'P 1'
#
loop_
_entity.id
_entity.type
_entity.pdbx_description
1 polymer ?
#
loop_
_entity_poly.entity_id
_entity_poly.type
_entity_poly.pdbx_seq_one_letter_code
_entity_poly.pdbx_strand_id
1 'polypeptide(L)'
;MRVVKADDYQTWFIEEDGFGILIDPWLDKKLNPESSILLQRERQTTSSLSQKELDQVKVAIVTAPFIDHLHIPSIKKLNNKVKIITTKKVRKILIKNQIDNPITCIDNQVIEVGPFKLSVFPAGFPYSWSAFCFFLENTEGKTIFHEGHMANFLKLKRLKRKCDAVLITLDKVKFLGIITLSMGPKEGFKTARLLDSKRIMATGTQPNQIKGLIKYFLSTKQDDEIKYNEFDVYTKKGDEVLL
;
A
#
# COMPACT_ATOMS: atom_id res chain seq x y z
N MET A 1 17.76 -0.30 -5.23
CA MET A 1 16.27 -0.48 -5.22
C MET A 1 15.61 0.88 -5.44
N ARG A 2 14.77 1.02 -6.46
CA ARG A 2 13.98 2.23 -6.79
C ARG A 2 12.56 2.06 -6.26
N VAL A 3 12.04 3.05 -5.54
CA VAL A 3 10.68 3.06 -4.98
C VAL A 3 9.96 4.30 -5.49
N VAL A 4 8.81 4.12 -6.15
CA VAL A 4 8.05 5.19 -6.80
C VAL A 4 6.63 5.25 -6.25
N LYS A 5 6.15 6.44 -5.89
CA LYS A 5 4.74 6.68 -5.61
C LYS A 5 3.97 6.75 -6.93
N ALA A 6 3.36 5.63 -7.32
CA ALA A 6 2.74 5.48 -8.63
C ALA A 6 1.44 6.27 -8.80
N ASP A 7 0.80 6.64 -7.70
CA ASP A 7 -0.43 7.43 -7.71
C ASP A 7 -0.46 8.47 -6.58
N ASP A 8 -1.51 9.22 -6.49
CA ASP A 8 -1.76 10.19 -5.45
C ASP A 8 -2.38 9.57 -4.18
N TYR A 9 -2.42 8.23 -4.09
CA TYR A 9 -3.01 7.53 -2.96
C TYR A 9 -2.09 6.45 -2.37
N GLN A 10 -2.18 5.19 -2.83
CA GLN A 10 -1.46 4.08 -2.18
C GLN A 10 -0.83 3.05 -3.12
N THR A 11 -0.84 3.31 -4.42
CA THR A 11 -0.16 2.43 -5.38
C THR A 11 1.34 2.75 -5.40
N TRP A 12 2.16 1.73 -5.17
CA TRP A 12 3.61 1.84 -5.16
C TRP A 12 4.22 0.93 -6.22
N PHE A 13 5.24 1.43 -6.90
CA PHE A 13 6.06 0.65 -7.82
C PHE A 13 7.47 0.56 -7.26
N ILE A 14 7.98 -0.67 -7.15
CA ILE A 14 9.32 -0.97 -6.66
C ILE A 14 10.05 -1.72 -7.75
N GLU A 15 11.27 -1.32 -8.05
CA GLU A 15 12.02 -1.88 -9.15
C GLU A 15 13.48 -2.11 -8.74
N GLU A 16 14.02 -3.25 -9.18
CA GLU A 16 15.43 -3.61 -9.09
C GLU A 16 15.80 -4.40 -10.35
N ASP A 17 16.81 -3.94 -11.10
CA ASP A 17 17.36 -4.63 -12.28
C ASP A 17 16.31 -5.10 -13.30
N GLY A 18 15.29 -4.27 -13.56
CA GLY A 18 14.20 -4.58 -14.48
C GLY A 18 13.12 -5.51 -13.92
N PHE A 19 13.20 -5.87 -12.63
CA PHE A 19 12.17 -6.64 -11.95
C PHE A 19 11.26 -5.70 -11.14
N GLY A 20 10.05 -5.47 -11.65
CA GLY A 20 9.06 -4.58 -11.03
C GLY A 20 8.07 -5.30 -10.11
N ILE A 21 7.81 -4.72 -8.95
CA ILE A 21 6.72 -5.08 -8.03
C ILE A 21 5.73 -3.92 -7.97
N LEU A 22 4.44 -4.21 -8.13
CA LEU A 22 3.36 -3.23 -8.00
C LEU A 22 2.52 -3.54 -6.76
N ILE A 23 2.40 -2.58 -5.85
CA ILE A 23 1.64 -2.75 -4.60
C ILE A 23 0.30 -2.05 -4.74
N ASP A 24 -0.78 -2.75 -4.37
CA ASP A 24 -2.17 -2.26 -4.33
C ASP A 24 -2.54 -1.45 -5.59
N PRO A 25 -2.49 -2.08 -6.79
CA PRO A 25 -2.58 -1.36 -8.06
C PRO A 25 -3.93 -0.71 -8.28
N TRP A 26 -3.92 0.63 -8.38
CA TRP A 26 -5.03 1.43 -8.88
C TRP A 26 -4.55 2.32 -10.02
N LEU A 27 -4.76 1.87 -11.27
CA LEU A 27 -4.22 2.50 -12.49
C LEU A 27 -5.22 3.48 -13.14
N ASP A 28 -6.49 3.47 -12.74
CA ASP A 28 -7.56 4.26 -13.32
C ASP A 28 -7.86 5.54 -12.54
N LYS A 29 -8.61 6.45 -13.14
CA LYS A 29 -9.11 7.66 -12.46
C LYS A 29 -10.16 7.34 -11.40
N LYS A 30 -11.03 6.35 -11.66
CA LYS A 30 -12.13 5.96 -10.76
C LYS A 30 -11.78 4.67 -10.03
N LEU A 31 -11.90 4.67 -8.71
CA LEU A 31 -11.69 3.49 -7.89
C LEU A 31 -12.84 2.51 -8.03
N ASN A 32 -14.04 3.04 -8.12
CA ASN A 32 -15.25 2.23 -8.15
C ASN A 32 -16.00 2.45 -9.45
N PRO A 33 -16.34 1.37 -10.17
CA PRO A 33 -17.20 1.50 -11.33
C PRO A 33 -18.57 2.05 -10.90
N GLU A 34 -19.18 2.77 -11.78
CA GLU A 34 -20.34 3.65 -11.78
C GLU A 34 -21.55 3.32 -10.89
N SER A 35 -21.59 2.18 -10.21
CA SER A 35 -22.79 1.67 -9.51
C SER A 35 -22.71 1.63 -7.98
N SER A 36 -21.57 1.93 -7.35
CA SER A 36 -21.54 1.91 -5.89
C SER A 36 -21.98 3.25 -5.29
N ILE A 37 -23.14 3.25 -4.69
CA ILE A 37 -23.65 4.36 -3.89
C ILE A 37 -22.84 4.52 -2.59
N LEU A 38 -22.18 3.46 -2.11
CA LEU A 38 -21.56 3.43 -0.79
C LEU A 38 -20.19 4.12 -0.77
N LEU A 39 -19.27 3.68 -1.62
CA LEU A 39 -17.90 4.21 -1.67
C LEU A 39 -17.53 4.52 -3.12
N GLN A 40 -17.20 5.76 -3.37
CA GLN A 40 -16.64 6.22 -4.63
C GLN A 40 -15.39 7.03 -4.34
N ARG A 41 -14.37 6.88 -5.16
CA ARG A 41 -13.19 7.72 -5.14
C ARG A 41 -12.79 8.04 -6.57
N GLU A 42 -12.55 9.30 -6.83
CA GLU A 42 -12.14 9.78 -8.15
C GLU A 42 -10.95 10.69 -7.97
N ARG A 43 -9.94 10.52 -8.82
CA ARG A 43 -8.76 11.37 -8.88
C ARG A 43 -8.66 12.08 -10.23
N GLN A 44 -7.91 13.17 -10.27
CA GLN A 44 -7.80 13.99 -11.48
C GLN A 44 -6.99 13.30 -12.57
N THR A 45 -5.98 12.51 -12.19
CA THR A 45 -5.04 11.87 -13.13
C THR A 45 -4.96 10.36 -12.89
N THR A 46 -4.52 9.61 -13.88
CA THR A 46 -4.17 8.19 -13.76
C THR A 46 -2.85 8.00 -13.03
N SER A 47 -2.36 6.76 -12.93
CA SER A 47 -1.01 6.44 -12.43
C SER A 47 0.07 7.25 -13.17
N SER A 48 1.21 7.51 -12.49
CA SER A 48 2.39 8.14 -13.10
C SER A 48 3.27 7.16 -13.88
N LEU A 49 2.99 5.86 -13.77
CA LEU A 49 3.81 4.83 -14.42
C LEU A 49 3.70 4.89 -15.94
N SER A 50 4.85 4.85 -16.59
CA SER A 50 4.97 4.67 -18.03
C SER A 50 4.63 3.23 -18.44
N GLN A 51 4.33 3.01 -19.73
CA GLN A 51 4.12 1.66 -20.25
C GLN A 51 5.34 0.77 -20.03
N LYS A 52 6.55 1.32 -20.18
CA LYS A 52 7.80 0.59 -19.91
C LYS A 52 7.89 0.07 -18.48
N GLU A 53 7.49 0.86 -17.49
CA GLU A 53 7.45 0.43 -16.08
C GLU A 53 6.37 -0.62 -15.85
N LEU A 54 5.20 -0.47 -16.47
CA LEU A 54 4.14 -1.49 -16.38
C LEU A 54 4.57 -2.82 -17.01
N ASP A 55 5.35 -2.82 -18.09
CA ASP A 55 5.89 -4.02 -18.73
C ASP A 55 6.95 -4.72 -17.86
N GLN A 56 7.63 -3.98 -16.98
CA GLN A 56 8.57 -4.52 -16.00
C GLN A 56 7.88 -5.21 -14.82
N VAL A 57 6.57 -4.99 -14.59
CA VAL A 57 5.86 -5.61 -13.47
C VAL A 57 5.84 -7.13 -13.64
N LYS A 58 6.47 -7.84 -12.71
CA LYS A 58 6.50 -9.30 -12.60
C LYS A 58 5.61 -9.81 -11.47
N VAL A 59 5.40 -8.96 -10.45
CA VAL A 59 4.62 -9.28 -9.27
C VAL A 59 3.70 -8.13 -8.90
N ALA A 60 2.45 -8.45 -8.55
CA ALA A 60 1.53 -7.53 -7.88
C ALA A 60 1.28 -8.01 -6.45
N ILE A 61 1.48 -7.15 -5.46
CA ILE A 61 1.16 -7.43 -4.06
C ILE A 61 -0.17 -6.73 -3.76
N VAL A 62 -1.19 -7.49 -3.37
CA VAL A 62 -2.50 -6.95 -2.94
C VAL A 62 -2.65 -7.21 -1.46
N THR A 63 -2.56 -6.15 -0.67
CA THR A 63 -2.39 -6.24 0.79
C THR A 63 -3.70 -6.49 1.54
N ALA A 64 -4.85 -6.09 0.99
CA ALA A 64 -6.15 -6.17 1.64
C ALA A 64 -7.31 -6.39 0.66
N PRO A 65 -8.46 -6.92 1.11
CA PRO A 65 -9.63 -7.17 0.26
C PRO A 65 -10.54 -5.92 0.10
N PHE A 66 -10.03 -4.73 0.42
CA PHE A 66 -10.79 -3.49 0.30
C PHE A 66 -10.63 -2.92 -1.10
N ILE A 67 -11.64 -2.19 -1.57
CA ILE A 67 -11.70 -1.70 -2.94
C ILE A 67 -10.55 -0.76 -3.31
N ASP A 68 -10.00 -0.07 -2.35
CA ASP A 68 -8.86 0.83 -2.51
C ASP A 68 -7.50 0.08 -2.54
N HIS A 69 -7.44 -1.18 -2.11
CA HIS A 69 -6.28 -2.06 -2.26
C HIS A 69 -6.45 -3.07 -3.40
N LEU A 70 -7.69 -3.48 -3.66
CA LEU A 70 -8.05 -4.49 -4.66
C LEU A 70 -8.92 -3.86 -5.74
N HIS A 71 -8.31 -3.19 -6.70
CA HIS A 71 -9.01 -2.62 -7.85
C HIS A 71 -9.00 -3.59 -9.03
N ILE A 72 -10.07 -4.37 -9.18
CA ILE A 72 -10.19 -5.42 -10.21
C ILE A 72 -9.91 -4.92 -11.62
N PRO A 73 -10.42 -3.74 -12.07
CA PRO A 73 -10.08 -3.22 -13.41
C PRO A 73 -8.59 -3.02 -13.63
N SER A 74 -7.85 -2.58 -12.60
CA SER A 74 -6.39 -2.44 -12.71
C SER A 74 -5.67 -3.76 -12.77
N ILE A 75 -6.10 -4.75 -11.98
CA ILE A 75 -5.54 -6.11 -12.05
C ILE A 75 -5.73 -6.70 -13.47
N LYS A 76 -6.90 -6.52 -14.08
CA LYS A 76 -7.18 -6.99 -15.45
C LYS A 76 -6.32 -6.34 -16.54
N LYS A 77 -5.71 -5.20 -16.26
CA LYS A 77 -4.77 -4.52 -17.18
C LYS A 77 -3.35 -5.07 -17.09
N LEU A 78 -3.02 -5.77 -16.03
CA LEU A 78 -1.71 -6.40 -15.88
C LEU A 78 -1.58 -7.59 -16.82
N ASN A 79 -0.36 -7.82 -17.29
CA ASN A 79 -0.08 -9.03 -18.04
C ASN A 79 -0.48 -10.28 -17.25
N ASN A 80 -1.09 -11.27 -17.90
CA ASN A 80 -1.56 -12.50 -17.25
C ASN A 80 -0.44 -13.35 -16.62
N LYS A 81 0.83 -13.10 -16.99
CA LYS A 81 2.01 -13.73 -16.38
C LYS A 81 2.43 -13.08 -15.05
N VAL A 82 1.90 -11.88 -14.72
CA VAL A 82 2.18 -11.21 -13.44
C VAL A 82 1.67 -12.06 -12.29
N LYS A 83 2.55 -12.44 -11.38
CA LYS A 83 2.20 -13.22 -10.19
C LYS A 83 1.53 -12.31 -9.16
N ILE A 84 0.37 -12.70 -8.64
CA ILE A 84 -0.32 -11.96 -7.57
C ILE A 84 0.00 -12.61 -6.23
N ILE A 85 0.55 -11.82 -5.30
CA ILE A 85 0.82 -12.22 -3.91
C ILE A 85 -0.23 -11.56 -3.02
N THR A 86 -0.97 -12.37 -2.25
CA THR A 86 -2.09 -11.83 -1.48
C THR A 86 -2.59 -12.77 -0.37
N THR A 87 -3.71 -12.41 0.28
CA THR A 87 -4.39 -13.23 1.30
C THR A 87 -5.37 -14.23 0.66
N LYS A 88 -5.74 -15.28 1.42
CA LYS A 88 -6.79 -16.22 1.01
C LYS A 88 -8.13 -15.54 0.70
N LYS A 89 -8.44 -14.45 1.40
CA LYS A 89 -9.69 -13.68 1.20
C LYS A 89 -9.69 -12.96 -0.13
N VAL A 90 -8.59 -12.26 -0.46
CA VAL A 90 -8.41 -11.58 -1.76
C VAL A 90 -8.41 -12.60 -2.90
N ARG A 91 -7.73 -13.75 -2.75
CA ARG A 91 -7.74 -14.83 -3.76
C ARG A 91 -9.14 -15.24 -4.16
N LYS A 92 -10.05 -15.41 -3.17
CA LYS A 92 -11.46 -15.76 -3.47
C LYS A 92 -12.14 -14.70 -4.34
N ILE A 93 -11.87 -13.41 -4.08
CA ILE A 93 -12.42 -12.30 -4.87
C ILE A 93 -11.85 -12.31 -6.29
N LEU A 94 -10.54 -12.51 -6.44
CA LEU A 94 -9.86 -12.58 -7.74
C LEU A 94 -10.44 -13.72 -8.61
N ILE A 95 -10.58 -14.92 -8.06
CA ILE A 95 -11.17 -16.07 -8.76
C ILE A 95 -12.62 -15.76 -9.18
N LYS A 96 -13.43 -15.17 -8.29
CA LYS A 96 -14.83 -14.79 -8.62
C LYS A 96 -14.89 -13.78 -9.77
N ASN A 97 -13.86 -12.93 -9.93
CA ASN A 97 -13.76 -11.96 -11.00
C ASN A 97 -13.00 -12.45 -12.24
N GLN A 98 -12.75 -13.78 -12.34
CA GLN A 98 -12.09 -14.41 -13.48
C GLN A 98 -10.70 -13.82 -13.76
N ILE A 99 -9.90 -13.68 -12.71
CA ILE A 99 -8.50 -13.28 -12.82
C ILE A 99 -7.65 -14.54 -13.00
N ASP A 100 -7.01 -14.66 -14.16
CA ASP A 100 -6.25 -15.86 -14.58
C ASP A 100 -4.76 -15.79 -14.18
N ASN A 101 -4.32 -14.70 -13.57
CA ASN A 101 -2.95 -14.53 -13.12
C ASN A 101 -2.57 -15.60 -12.07
N PRO A 102 -1.30 -16.06 -12.04
CA PRO A 102 -0.84 -16.95 -10.96
C PRO A 102 -0.99 -16.29 -9.59
N ILE A 103 -1.71 -16.93 -8.67
CA ILE A 103 -1.98 -16.37 -7.33
C ILE A 103 -1.27 -17.19 -6.26
N THR A 104 -0.41 -16.51 -5.47
CA THR A 104 0.22 -17.06 -4.27
C THR A 104 -0.41 -16.44 -3.03
N CYS A 105 -1.02 -17.28 -2.18
CA CYS A 105 -1.50 -16.83 -0.88
C CYS A 105 -0.36 -16.92 0.15
N ILE A 106 -0.20 -15.86 0.91
CA ILE A 106 0.80 -15.78 1.97
C ILE A 106 0.15 -15.50 3.32
N ASP A 107 0.75 -16.05 4.36
CA ASP A 107 0.30 -15.90 5.75
C ASP A 107 1.50 -16.03 6.69
N ASN A 108 1.92 -14.92 7.26
CA ASN A 108 2.98 -14.83 8.28
C ASN A 108 4.26 -15.63 7.93
N GLN A 109 4.73 -15.48 6.71
CA GLN A 109 5.87 -16.22 6.17
C GLN A 109 6.88 -15.31 5.46
N VAL A 110 8.01 -15.90 5.11
CA VAL A 110 9.05 -15.28 4.29
C VAL A 110 9.14 -16.04 2.97
N ILE A 111 9.15 -15.32 1.86
CA ILE A 111 9.29 -15.89 0.52
C ILE A 111 10.27 -15.08 -0.32
N GLU A 112 10.90 -15.74 -1.28
CA GLU A 112 11.70 -15.08 -2.33
C GLU A 112 10.78 -14.61 -3.47
N VAL A 113 11.02 -13.39 -3.95
CA VAL A 113 10.23 -12.72 -5.00
C VAL A 113 11.18 -12.01 -5.95
N GLY A 114 11.69 -12.73 -6.96
CA GLY A 114 12.77 -12.21 -7.82
C GLY A 114 14.01 -11.87 -7.01
N PRO A 115 14.58 -10.65 -7.14
CA PRO A 115 15.75 -10.22 -6.36
C PRO A 115 15.38 -9.80 -4.93
N PHE A 116 14.14 -10.03 -4.49
CA PHE A 116 13.67 -9.57 -3.19
C PHE A 116 13.31 -10.72 -2.26
N LYS A 117 13.47 -10.44 -0.98
CA LYS A 117 12.95 -11.25 0.14
C LYS A 117 11.77 -10.54 0.76
N LEU A 118 10.58 -11.13 0.66
CA LEU A 118 9.33 -10.61 1.20
C LEU A 118 9.02 -11.29 2.54
N SER A 119 8.98 -10.52 3.63
CA SER A 119 8.66 -11.00 4.98
C SER A 119 7.31 -10.45 5.42
N VAL A 120 6.30 -11.30 5.55
CA VAL A 120 4.90 -10.92 5.77
C VAL A 120 4.44 -11.25 7.17
N PHE A 121 3.58 -10.40 7.74
CA PHE A 121 2.90 -10.60 9.01
C PHE A 121 1.57 -9.83 9.05
N PRO A 122 0.62 -10.23 9.93
CA PRO A 122 -0.69 -9.57 10.00
C PRO A 122 -0.59 -8.08 10.29
N ALA A 123 -1.46 -7.29 9.66
CA ALA A 123 -1.61 -5.87 9.97
C ALA A 123 -2.09 -5.64 11.41
N GLY A 124 -2.07 -4.39 11.86
CA GLY A 124 -2.62 -3.99 13.15
C GLY A 124 -4.16 -4.04 13.20
N PHE A 125 -4.72 -3.97 14.40
CA PHE A 125 -6.17 -3.85 14.60
C PHE A 125 -6.70 -2.56 13.93
N PRO A 126 -7.83 -2.60 13.23
CA PRO A 126 -8.80 -3.72 13.13
C PRO A 126 -8.56 -4.68 11.96
N TYR A 127 -7.45 -4.60 11.26
CA TYR A 127 -7.20 -5.29 9.97
C TYR A 127 -6.39 -6.59 10.09
N SER A 128 -6.05 -7.04 11.28
CA SER A 128 -5.20 -8.21 11.53
C SER A 128 -5.68 -9.53 10.86
N TRP A 129 -6.95 -9.59 10.46
CA TRP A 129 -7.56 -10.77 9.84
C TRP A 129 -7.79 -10.64 8.34
N SER A 130 -7.56 -9.46 7.79
CA SER A 130 -7.90 -9.15 6.41
C SER A 130 -6.77 -8.55 5.60
N ALA A 131 -5.78 -7.95 6.28
CA ALA A 131 -4.65 -7.31 5.65
C ALA A 131 -3.33 -7.75 6.28
N PHE A 132 -2.21 -7.50 5.58
CA PHE A 132 -0.88 -7.80 6.07
C PHE A 132 0.08 -6.62 5.87
N CYS A 133 1.01 -6.50 6.82
CA CYS A 133 2.21 -5.70 6.68
C CYS A 133 3.34 -6.55 6.10
N PHE A 134 4.35 -5.92 5.50
CA PHE A 134 5.52 -6.64 5.04
C PHE A 134 6.78 -5.79 5.05
N PHE A 135 7.92 -6.48 5.13
CA PHE A 135 9.21 -5.96 4.73
C PHE A 135 9.58 -6.53 3.37
N LEU A 136 10.13 -5.71 2.51
CA LEU A 136 10.75 -6.12 1.26
C LEU A 136 12.22 -5.72 1.31
N GLU A 137 13.10 -6.69 1.16
CA GLU A 137 14.56 -6.52 1.24
C GLU A 137 15.18 -7.00 -0.07
N ASN A 138 16.08 -6.20 -0.66
CA ASN A 138 16.82 -6.60 -1.84
C ASN A 138 18.10 -7.37 -1.48
N THR A 139 18.84 -7.83 -2.47
CA THR A 139 20.10 -8.58 -2.30
C THR A 139 21.21 -7.78 -1.64
N GLU A 140 21.16 -6.44 -1.67
CA GLU A 140 22.12 -5.55 -1.01
C GLU A 140 21.74 -5.25 0.45
N GLY A 141 20.63 -5.83 0.95
CA GLY A 141 20.11 -5.59 2.30
C GLY A 141 19.32 -4.30 2.46
N LYS A 142 19.03 -3.58 1.37
CA LYS A 142 18.13 -2.43 1.41
C LYS A 142 16.71 -2.89 1.70
N THR A 143 16.08 -2.26 2.67
CA THR A 143 14.79 -2.73 3.18
C THR A 143 13.76 -1.62 3.19
N ILE A 144 12.57 -1.92 2.70
CA ILE A 144 11.37 -1.09 2.89
C ILE A 144 10.35 -1.81 3.77
N PHE A 145 9.53 -1.03 4.45
CA PHE A 145 8.38 -1.51 5.20
C PHE A 145 7.08 -0.96 4.62
N HIS A 146 6.08 -1.82 4.45
CA HIS A 146 4.72 -1.42 4.07
C HIS A 146 3.71 -1.82 5.16
N GLU A 147 2.89 -0.87 5.60
CA GLU A 147 2.00 -1.04 6.75
C GLU A 147 0.75 -1.89 6.50
N GLY A 148 0.38 -2.10 5.23
CA GLY A 148 -0.82 -2.85 4.85
C GLY A 148 -2.13 -2.32 5.44
N HIS A 149 -2.26 -1.00 5.63
CA HIS A 149 -3.37 -0.23 6.19
C HIS A 149 -3.22 0.21 7.65
N MET A 150 -2.63 -0.63 8.50
CA MET A 150 -2.38 -0.32 9.91
C MET A 150 -1.14 -1.07 10.39
N ALA A 151 -0.14 -0.36 10.90
CA ALA A 151 1.06 -0.99 11.42
C ALA A 151 0.79 -1.84 12.66
N ASN A 152 1.36 -3.04 12.71
CA ASN A 152 1.29 -3.91 13.87
C ASN A 152 2.42 -3.56 14.86
N PHE A 153 2.18 -2.59 15.73
CA PHE A 153 3.17 -2.07 16.67
C PHE A 153 3.78 -3.13 17.60
N LEU A 154 2.97 -4.10 18.04
CA LEU A 154 3.48 -5.18 18.92
C LEU A 154 4.47 -6.06 18.16
N LYS A 155 4.16 -6.41 16.91
CA LYS A 155 5.03 -7.20 16.07
C LYS A 155 6.30 -6.42 15.71
N LEU A 156 6.18 -5.15 15.31
CA LEU A 156 7.34 -4.30 14.98
C LEU A 156 8.32 -4.17 16.15
N LYS A 157 7.83 -3.93 17.36
CA LYS A 157 8.68 -3.87 18.57
C LYS A 157 9.44 -5.16 18.82
N ARG A 158 8.82 -6.32 18.55
CA ARG A 158 9.46 -7.64 18.73
C ARG A 158 10.50 -7.94 17.68
N LEU A 159 10.24 -7.51 16.44
CA LEU A 159 11.14 -7.77 15.31
C LEU A 159 12.45 -6.97 15.38
N LYS A 160 12.43 -5.78 16.03
CA LYS A 160 13.60 -4.89 16.19
C LYS A 160 14.36 -4.67 14.87
N ARG A 161 13.63 -4.61 13.75
CA ARG A 161 14.19 -4.51 12.41
C ARG A 161 14.30 -3.05 12.01
N LYS A 162 15.37 -2.69 11.28
CA LYS A 162 15.53 -1.38 10.67
C LYS A 162 15.08 -1.43 9.22
N CYS A 163 14.74 -0.26 8.64
CA CYS A 163 14.48 -0.14 7.21
C CYS A 163 14.89 1.23 6.67
N ASP A 164 15.24 1.27 5.38
CA ASP A 164 15.71 2.47 4.68
C ASP A 164 14.56 3.43 4.36
N ALA A 165 13.36 2.90 4.11
CA ALA A 165 12.14 3.69 3.91
C ALA A 165 10.89 2.98 4.43
N VAL A 166 9.87 3.74 4.79
CA VAL A 166 8.56 3.24 5.22
C VAL A 166 7.45 3.79 4.32
N LEU A 167 6.58 2.91 3.84
CA LEU A 167 5.38 3.22 3.06
C LEU A 167 4.19 3.16 4.02
N ILE A 168 3.74 4.32 4.50
CA ILE A 168 2.78 4.40 5.61
C ILE A 168 1.78 5.53 5.43
N THR A 169 0.59 5.35 5.97
CA THR A 169 -0.46 6.38 5.98
C THR A 169 -0.18 7.45 7.02
N LEU A 170 -0.34 8.71 6.62
CA LEU A 170 -0.26 9.87 7.50
C LEU A 170 -1.61 10.59 7.65
N ASP A 171 -2.66 10.14 6.97
CA ASP A 171 -4.00 10.72 7.02
C ASP A 171 -4.90 9.91 7.95
N LYS A 172 -5.19 10.49 9.11
CA LYS A 172 -6.04 9.83 10.09
C LYS A 172 -7.50 9.83 9.65
N VAL A 173 -8.03 8.65 9.43
CA VAL A 173 -9.45 8.45 9.13
C VAL A 173 -10.09 7.65 10.25
N LYS A 174 -11.24 8.12 10.73
CA LYS A 174 -12.06 7.42 11.71
C LYS A 174 -13.44 7.14 11.16
N PHE A 175 -13.99 5.99 11.49
CA PHE A 175 -15.39 5.64 11.25
C PHE A 175 -16.22 5.98 12.46
N LEU A 176 -17.30 6.76 12.27
CA LEU A 176 -18.17 7.30 13.33
C LEU A 176 -17.40 8.04 14.45
N GLY A 177 -16.22 8.62 14.14
CA GLY A 177 -15.39 9.30 15.11
C GLY A 177 -14.70 8.39 16.15
N ILE A 178 -15.00 7.08 16.17
CA ILE A 178 -14.59 6.13 17.22
C ILE A 178 -13.53 5.17 16.69
N ILE A 179 -13.80 4.44 15.60
CA ILE A 179 -12.92 3.40 15.08
C ILE A 179 -11.88 4.01 14.15
N THR A 180 -10.61 3.92 14.50
CA THR A 180 -9.51 4.37 13.63
C THR A 180 -9.35 3.39 12.47
N LEU A 181 -9.55 3.89 11.24
CA LEU A 181 -9.42 3.13 10.00
C LEU A 181 -8.05 3.27 9.36
N SER A 182 -7.37 4.41 9.54
CA SER A 182 -6.01 4.62 9.06
C SER A 182 -5.18 5.40 10.06
N MET A 183 -3.87 5.19 10.02
CA MET A 183 -2.94 5.89 10.88
C MET A 183 -2.87 7.38 10.55
N GLY A 184 -2.68 8.18 11.58
CA GLY A 184 -2.32 9.59 11.42
C GLY A 184 -0.81 9.81 11.54
N PRO A 185 -0.39 11.08 11.46
CA PRO A 185 1.03 11.44 11.54
C PRO A 185 1.71 10.92 12.79
N LYS A 186 1.04 10.98 13.94
CA LYS A 186 1.60 10.50 15.22
C LYS A 186 1.96 9.02 15.17
N GLU A 187 1.05 8.19 14.67
CA GLU A 187 1.26 6.74 14.53
C GLU A 187 2.28 6.45 13.42
N GLY A 188 2.23 7.18 12.31
CA GLY A 188 3.18 7.05 11.20
C GLY A 188 4.62 7.35 11.63
N PHE A 189 4.86 8.49 12.28
CA PHE A 189 6.19 8.85 12.80
C PHE A 189 6.69 7.87 13.86
N LYS A 190 5.79 7.38 14.72
CA LYS A 190 6.13 6.32 15.67
C LYS A 190 6.58 5.05 14.95
N THR A 191 5.95 4.70 13.83
CA THR A 191 6.35 3.55 13.00
C THR A 191 7.75 3.78 12.43
N ALA A 192 8.00 4.95 11.83
CA ALA A 192 9.30 5.28 11.26
C ALA A 192 10.42 5.25 12.32
N ARG A 193 10.19 5.81 13.52
CA ARG A 193 11.14 5.73 14.64
C ARG A 193 11.40 4.30 15.12
N LEU A 194 10.37 3.46 15.22
CA LEU A 194 10.53 2.05 15.61
C LEU A 194 11.38 1.26 14.62
N LEU A 195 11.37 1.67 13.35
CA LEU A 195 12.10 1.05 12.27
C LEU A 195 13.41 1.78 11.91
N ASP A 196 13.78 2.79 12.71
CA ASP A 196 14.97 3.62 12.50
C ASP A 196 15.07 4.19 11.07
N SER A 197 13.90 4.47 10.45
CA SER A 197 13.82 5.02 9.10
C SER A 197 13.73 6.54 9.11
N LYS A 198 14.47 7.18 8.24
CA LYS A 198 14.40 8.65 8.00
C LYS A 198 13.47 9.00 6.86
N ARG A 199 13.16 8.06 5.96
CA ARG A 199 12.34 8.31 4.77
C ARG A 199 10.94 7.76 4.96
N ILE A 200 9.96 8.63 4.81
CA ILE A 200 8.54 8.30 4.85
C ILE A 200 7.93 8.56 3.48
N MET A 201 7.45 7.52 2.84
CA MET A 201 6.68 7.59 1.63
C MET A 201 5.19 7.48 2.02
N ALA A 202 4.51 8.63 2.03
CA ALA A 202 3.16 8.72 2.59
C ALA A 202 2.10 8.16 1.64
N THR A 203 1.28 7.25 2.14
CA THR A 203 0.08 6.74 1.50
C THR A 203 -1.14 7.55 1.95
N GLY A 204 -2.21 7.57 1.15
CA GLY A 204 -3.50 8.10 1.57
C GLY A 204 -3.59 9.61 1.75
N THR A 205 -2.74 10.40 1.09
CA THR A 205 -2.64 11.85 1.31
C THR A 205 -3.75 12.70 0.65
N GLN A 206 -4.87 12.11 0.25
CA GLN A 206 -5.98 12.86 -0.37
C GLN A 206 -7.37 12.38 0.08
N PRO A 207 -7.74 12.61 1.35
CA PRO A 207 -9.04 12.18 1.90
C PRO A 207 -10.23 12.87 1.22
N ASN A 208 -10.04 14.03 0.58
CA ASN A 208 -11.09 14.81 -0.07
C ASN A 208 -11.67 14.17 -1.35
N GLN A 209 -11.05 13.12 -1.86
CA GLN A 209 -11.52 12.39 -3.04
C GLN A 209 -12.62 11.36 -2.73
N ILE A 210 -12.95 11.14 -1.46
CA ILE A 210 -13.99 10.19 -1.05
C ILE A 210 -15.37 10.78 -1.35
N LYS A 211 -16.16 10.04 -2.15
CA LYS A 211 -17.57 10.32 -2.48
C LYS A 211 -18.44 9.13 -2.05
N GLY A 212 -19.75 9.31 -2.09
CA GLY A 212 -20.73 8.28 -1.70
C GLY A 212 -21.16 8.37 -0.23
N LEU A 213 -22.08 7.51 0.16
CA LEU A 213 -22.70 7.54 1.50
C LEU A 213 -21.71 7.39 2.64
N ILE A 214 -20.63 6.64 2.45
CA ILE A 214 -19.61 6.41 3.48
C ILE A 214 -18.94 7.72 3.95
N LYS A 215 -18.92 8.75 3.10
CA LYS A 215 -18.36 10.07 3.45
C LYS A 215 -18.98 10.65 4.73
N TYR A 216 -20.27 10.41 4.95
CA TYR A 216 -20.99 10.94 6.12
C TYR A 216 -20.61 10.23 7.43
N PHE A 217 -20.02 9.05 7.33
CA PHE A 217 -19.57 8.25 8.47
C PHE A 217 -18.08 8.36 8.73
N LEU A 218 -17.33 8.99 7.84
CA LEU A 218 -15.88 9.17 7.97
C LEU A 218 -15.58 10.57 8.50
N SER A 219 -14.75 10.63 9.54
CA SER A 219 -14.10 11.86 9.98
C SER A 219 -12.61 11.80 9.65
N THR A 220 -12.15 12.81 8.92
CA THR A 220 -10.74 13.02 8.63
C THR A 220 -10.24 14.15 9.53
N LYS A 221 -9.22 13.90 10.35
CA LYS A 221 -8.45 14.95 10.99
C LYS A 221 -7.15 15.10 10.24
N GLN A 222 -6.98 16.21 9.55
CA GLN A 222 -5.65 16.74 9.29
C GLN A 222 -5.19 17.34 10.62
N ASP A 223 -4.13 16.80 11.21
CA ASP A 223 -3.43 17.47 12.28
C ASP A 223 -2.66 18.63 11.62
N ASP A 224 -3.26 19.82 11.63
CA ASP A 224 -2.63 21.07 11.18
C ASP A 224 -1.32 21.24 11.98
N GLU A 225 -0.17 21.37 11.29
CA GLU A 225 1.14 21.69 11.86
C GLU A 225 2.02 20.59 12.47
N ILE A 226 2.04 19.39 11.93
CA ILE A 226 3.16 18.53 12.25
C ILE A 226 4.37 18.93 11.40
N LYS A 227 5.34 19.57 12.04
CA LYS A 227 6.65 19.87 11.43
C LYS A 227 7.36 18.55 11.14
N TYR A 228 7.49 18.23 9.86
CA TYR A 228 8.18 17.02 9.36
C TYR A 228 9.72 17.07 9.48
N ASN A 229 10.29 18.02 10.26
CA ASN A 229 11.71 18.34 10.31
C ASN A 229 12.64 17.16 10.66
N GLU A 230 12.07 16.06 11.17
CA GLU A 230 12.82 14.86 11.55
C GLU A 230 12.92 13.84 10.40
N PHE A 231 12.03 13.93 9.40
CA PHE A 231 11.88 12.93 8.35
C PHE A 231 11.87 13.57 6.96
N ASP A 232 12.38 12.84 5.98
CA ASP A 232 12.19 13.12 4.56
C ASP A 232 10.85 12.53 4.13
N VAL A 233 9.83 13.37 3.92
CA VAL A 233 8.46 12.92 3.62
C VAL A 233 8.11 13.16 2.16
N TYR A 234 7.77 12.08 1.46
CA TYR A 234 7.39 12.03 0.06
C TYR A 234 5.88 11.82 -0.04
N THR A 235 5.16 12.77 -0.62
CA THR A 235 3.68 12.78 -0.63
C THR A 235 3.07 12.83 -2.02
N LYS A 236 3.84 13.26 -3.02
CA LYS A 236 3.32 13.56 -4.35
C LYS A 236 3.40 12.34 -5.27
N LYS A 237 2.42 12.21 -6.15
CA LYS A 237 2.47 11.26 -7.26
C LYS A 237 3.74 11.51 -8.10
N GLY A 238 4.48 10.47 -8.39
CA GLY A 238 5.76 10.53 -9.11
C GLY A 238 6.97 10.76 -8.20
N ASP A 239 6.79 11.02 -6.91
CA ASP A 239 7.92 11.03 -5.98
C ASP A 239 8.62 9.67 -6.01
N GLU A 240 9.95 9.70 -6.05
CA GLU A 240 10.77 8.49 -6.04
C GLU A 240 11.95 8.59 -5.09
N VAL A 241 12.39 7.43 -4.63
CA VAL A 241 13.56 7.27 -3.77
C VAL A 241 14.43 6.15 -4.32
N LEU A 242 15.74 6.41 -4.39
CA LEU A 242 16.76 5.40 -4.63
C LEU A 242 17.36 4.99 -3.27
N LEU A 243 17.35 3.69 -2.96
CA LEU A 243 17.87 3.09 -1.72
C LEU A 243 19.16 2.34 -1.95
#